data_d8830e074cfd200d8967127ada2da65b
#
_entry.id   d8830e074cfd200d8967127ada2da65b
#
_cell.length_a   1.000
_cell.length_b   1.000
_cell.length_c   1.000
_cell.angle_alpha   90.00
_cell.angle_beta   90.00
_cell.angle_gamma   90.00
#
_symmetry.space_group_name_H-M   'P 1'
#
loop_
_entity.id
_entity.type
_entity.pdbx_description
1 polymer ?
#
loop_
_entity_poly.entity_id
_entity_poly.type
_entity_poly.pdbx_seq_one_letter_code
_entity_poly.pdbx_strand_id
1 'polypeptide(L)'
;IRAQVIPALAEALPAFRDTFARSAAHAAQAQEVLNEVAAQDLMLTGVPPRIAALQSLSRARQALVLRHWLRLHHATTPSTAQLNELLNQLAACTTRGHRLHLKVGQGFVGRDGAHLSYPT
;
A
#
# COMPACT_ATOMS: atom_id res chain seq x y z
N ILE A 1 24.65 -8.69 -28.28
CA ILE A 1 24.18 -7.65 -27.38
C ILE A 1 24.63 -7.95 -25.95
N ARG A 2 24.44 -9.15 -25.45
CA ARG A 2 24.87 -9.51 -24.10
C ARG A 2 26.40 -9.45 -23.95
N ALA A 3 27.13 -9.83 -25.00
CA ALA A 3 28.60 -9.78 -24.96
C ALA A 3 29.13 -8.36 -24.86
N GLN A 4 28.36 -7.36 -25.29
CA GLN A 4 28.72 -5.95 -25.18
C GLN A 4 28.32 -5.35 -23.83
N VAL A 5 27.21 -5.80 -23.28
CA VAL A 5 26.68 -5.26 -22.01
C VAL A 5 27.51 -5.74 -20.83
N ILE A 6 27.93 -7.00 -20.79
CA ILE A 6 28.69 -7.56 -19.67
C ILE A 6 30.05 -6.87 -19.50
N PRO A 7 30.88 -6.70 -20.55
CA PRO A 7 32.13 -5.96 -20.40
C PRO A 7 31.94 -4.50 -19.96
N ALA A 8 30.93 -3.83 -20.49
CA ALA A 8 30.61 -2.45 -20.12
C ALA A 8 30.26 -2.35 -18.66
N LEU A 9 29.45 -3.28 -18.13
CA LEU A 9 29.11 -3.32 -16.71
C LEU A 9 30.33 -3.59 -15.83
N ALA A 10 31.24 -4.47 -16.25
CA ALA A 10 32.44 -4.78 -15.51
C ALA A 10 33.37 -3.56 -15.40
N GLU A 11 33.54 -2.81 -16.49
CA GLU A 11 34.35 -1.60 -16.50
C GLU A 11 33.72 -0.47 -15.66
N ALA A 12 32.41 -0.39 -15.66
CA ALA A 12 31.67 0.65 -14.94
C ALA A 12 31.32 0.23 -13.50
N LEU A 13 31.83 -0.90 -13.00
CA LEU A 13 31.42 -1.44 -11.72
C LEU A 13 31.55 -0.48 -10.54
N PRO A 14 32.63 0.29 -10.37
CA PRO A 14 32.70 1.27 -9.28
C PRO A 14 31.63 2.35 -9.37
N ALA A 15 31.42 2.91 -10.57
CA ALA A 15 30.36 3.90 -10.80
C ALA A 15 28.97 3.29 -10.65
N PHE A 16 28.81 2.04 -11.06
CA PHE A 16 27.57 1.31 -10.87
C PHE A 16 27.21 1.16 -9.40
N ARG A 17 28.17 0.86 -8.54
CA ARG A 17 27.95 0.78 -7.09
C ARG A 17 27.48 2.10 -6.51
N ASP A 18 28.10 3.22 -6.91
CA ASP A 18 27.68 4.55 -6.46
C ASP A 18 26.28 4.86 -6.92
N THR A 19 25.96 4.58 -8.17
CA THR A 19 24.62 4.78 -8.73
C THR A 19 23.60 3.92 -7.99
N PHE A 20 23.91 2.68 -7.71
CA PHE A 20 23.03 1.77 -6.99
C PHE A 20 22.78 2.28 -5.56
N ALA A 21 23.82 2.74 -4.86
CA ALA A 21 23.69 3.29 -3.52
C ALA A 21 22.80 4.55 -3.51
N ARG A 22 22.94 5.43 -4.49
CA ARG A 22 22.10 6.61 -4.64
C ARG A 22 20.65 6.22 -4.91
N SER A 23 20.44 5.23 -5.77
CA SER A 23 19.09 4.73 -6.07
C SER A 23 18.43 4.15 -4.83
N ALA A 24 19.18 3.41 -4.00
CA ALA A 24 18.67 2.87 -2.74
C ALA A 24 18.32 4.00 -1.76
N ALA A 25 19.14 5.04 -1.68
CA ALA A 25 18.86 6.20 -0.83
C ALA A 25 17.61 6.94 -1.30
N HIS A 26 17.44 7.11 -2.62
CA HIS A 26 16.24 7.73 -3.18
C HIS A 26 15.00 6.87 -2.92
N ALA A 27 15.11 5.56 -3.01
CA ALA A 27 14.00 4.66 -2.70
C ALA A 27 13.60 4.76 -1.24
N ALA A 28 14.56 4.89 -0.32
CA ALA A 28 14.28 5.08 1.10
C ALA A 28 13.57 6.40 1.35
N GLN A 29 14.01 7.50 0.71
CA GLN A 29 13.34 8.79 0.81
C GLN A 29 11.94 8.74 0.24
N ALA A 30 11.75 8.08 -0.90
CA ALA A 30 10.44 7.91 -1.49
C ALA A 30 9.51 7.13 -0.54
N GLN A 31 10.02 6.11 0.11
CA GLN A 31 9.25 5.34 1.09
C GLN A 31 8.85 6.21 2.29
N GLU A 32 9.72 7.09 2.77
CA GLU A 32 9.38 8.03 3.84
C GLU A 32 8.23 8.95 3.43
N VAL A 33 8.29 9.50 2.20
CA VAL A 33 7.22 10.35 1.69
C VAL A 33 5.92 9.57 1.56
N LEU A 34 5.97 8.34 1.07
CA LEU A 34 4.79 7.49 0.96
C LEU A 34 4.19 7.20 2.34
N ASN A 35 5.02 6.96 3.35
CA ASN A 35 4.57 6.75 4.72
C ASN A 35 3.89 8.01 5.28
N GLU A 36 4.44 9.19 5.00
CA GLU A 36 3.85 10.46 5.43
C GLU A 36 2.48 10.67 4.75
N VAL A 37 2.39 10.43 3.45
CA VAL A 37 1.12 10.53 2.72
C VAL A 37 0.10 9.57 3.29
N ALA A 38 0.50 8.32 3.55
CA ALA A 38 -0.38 7.32 4.13
C ALA A 38 -0.89 7.74 5.51
N ALA A 39 -0.02 8.28 6.35
CA ALA A 39 -0.40 8.76 7.69
C ALA A 39 -1.39 9.93 7.61
N GLN A 40 -1.14 10.89 6.73
CA GLN A 40 -2.04 12.02 6.52
C GLN A 40 -3.40 11.57 6.00
N ASP A 41 -3.40 10.68 5.01
CA ASP A 41 -4.64 10.18 4.44
C ASP A 41 -5.42 9.34 5.46
N LEU A 42 -4.74 8.58 6.30
CA LEU A 42 -5.40 7.83 7.37
C LEU A 42 -6.08 8.77 8.37
N MET A 43 -5.46 9.89 8.70
CA MET A 43 -6.09 10.91 9.54
C MET A 43 -7.33 11.50 8.89
N LEU A 44 -7.27 11.74 7.58
CA LEU A 44 -8.41 12.29 6.83
C LEU A 44 -9.56 11.28 6.70
N THR A 45 -9.24 10.02 6.48
CA THR A 45 -10.27 8.97 6.35
C THR A 45 -10.80 8.52 7.70
N GLY A 46 -10.04 8.71 8.76
CA GLY A 46 -10.38 8.25 10.11
C GLY A 46 -9.81 6.87 10.42
N VAL A 47 -9.91 6.49 11.69
CA VAL A 47 -9.46 5.19 12.20
C VAL A 47 -10.61 4.57 12.98
N PRO A 48 -11.20 3.46 12.51
CA PRO A 48 -10.96 2.81 11.21
C PRO A 48 -11.38 3.68 10.04
N PRO A 49 -10.81 3.45 8.84
CA PRO A 49 -11.10 4.31 7.70
C PRO A 49 -12.57 4.28 7.28
N ARG A 50 -13.10 5.44 6.93
CA ARG A 50 -14.44 5.54 6.36
C ARG A 50 -14.42 5.18 4.88
N ILE A 51 -15.36 4.36 4.47
CA ILE A 51 -15.41 3.85 3.09
C ILE A 51 -15.56 4.99 2.08
N ALA A 52 -16.47 5.92 2.32
CA ALA A 52 -16.69 7.04 1.39
C ALA A 52 -15.45 7.92 1.26
N ALA A 53 -14.73 8.15 2.35
CA ALA A 53 -13.49 8.92 2.33
C ALA A 53 -12.38 8.21 1.55
N LEU A 54 -12.26 6.90 1.71
CA LEU A 54 -11.33 6.10 0.90
C LEU A 54 -11.68 6.18 -0.57
N GLN A 55 -12.95 6.06 -0.92
CA GLN A 55 -13.41 6.10 -2.31
C GLN A 55 -13.11 7.43 -2.99
N SER A 56 -12.93 8.50 -2.24
CA SER A 56 -12.54 9.80 -2.79
C SER A 56 -11.04 9.88 -3.13
N LEU A 57 -10.24 8.95 -2.67
CA LEU A 57 -8.81 8.89 -2.95
C LEU A 57 -8.54 8.10 -4.22
N SER A 58 -7.39 8.35 -4.86
CA SER A 58 -6.92 7.50 -5.94
C SER A 58 -6.68 6.08 -5.44
N ARG A 59 -6.72 5.11 -6.36
CA ARG A 59 -6.47 3.71 -6.00
C ARG A 59 -5.11 3.52 -5.33
N ALA A 60 -4.08 4.23 -5.81
CA ALA A 60 -2.75 4.17 -5.22
C ALA A 60 -2.74 4.68 -3.78
N ARG A 61 -3.43 5.77 -3.51
CA ARG A 61 -3.52 6.33 -2.15
C ARG A 61 -4.38 5.46 -1.24
N GLN A 62 -5.46 4.87 -1.75
CA GLN A 62 -6.24 3.87 -1.02
C GLN A 62 -5.36 2.72 -0.57
N ALA A 63 -4.51 2.19 -1.47
CA ALA A 63 -3.60 1.11 -1.15
C ALA A 63 -2.64 1.48 -0.02
N LEU A 64 -2.08 2.69 -0.07
CA LEU A 64 -1.18 3.18 0.97
C LEU A 64 -1.88 3.29 2.33
N VAL A 65 -3.08 3.83 2.37
CA VAL A 65 -3.86 3.97 3.60
C VAL A 65 -4.18 2.61 4.20
N LEU A 66 -4.64 1.68 3.37
CA LEU A 66 -5.02 0.34 3.83
C LEU A 66 -3.82 -0.43 4.38
N ARG A 67 -2.67 -0.38 3.71
CA ARG A 67 -1.46 -1.00 4.23
C ARG A 67 -1.02 -0.36 5.55
N HIS A 68 -1.04 0.96 5.62
CA HIS A 68 -0.63 1.70 6.81
C HIS A 68 -1.53 1.39 7.99
N TRP A 69 -2.85 1.40 7.78
CA TRP A 69 -3.83 1.09 8.80
C TRP A 69 -3.64 -0.33 9.35
N LEU A 70 -3.58 -1.31 8.46
CA LEU A 70 -3.43 -2.70 8.88
C LEU A 70 -2.11 -2.95 9.59
N ARG A 71 -1.02 -2.36 9.10
CA ARG A 71 0.29 -2.54 9.72
C ARG A 71 0.36 -1.86 11.09
N LEU A 72 -0.14 -0.63 11.19
CA LEU A 72 -0.01 0.16 12.40
C LEU A 72 -0.96 -0.28 13.51
N HIS A 73 -2.20 -0.57 13.17
CA HIS A 73 -3.24 -0.87 14.14
C HIS A 73 -3.52 -2.36 14.33
N HIS A 74 -3.13 -3.19 13.40
CA HIS A 74 -3.45 -4.62 13.44
C HIS A 74 -2.23 -5.51 13.22
N ALA A 75 -1.04 -4.93 13.11
CA ALA A 75 0.24 -5.64 12.98
C ALA A 75 0.24 -6.69 11.85
N THR A 76 -0.45 -6.40 10.76
CA THR A 76 -0.53 -7.29 9.61
C THR A 76 -0.33 -6.51 8.32
N THR A 77 0.18 -7.19 7.30
CA THR A 77 0.37 -6.60 5.97
C THR A 77 -0.28 -7.50 4.94
N PRO A 78 -1.21 -6.96 4.12
CA PRO A 78 -1.82 -7.76 3.07
C PRO A 78 -0.80 -8.07 1.97
N SER A 79 -0.95 -9.23 1.33
CA SER A 79 -0.23 -9.53 0.10
C SER A 79 -0.72 -8.61 -1.03
N THR A 80 0.01 -8.56 -2.14
CA THR A 80 -0.40 -7.80 -3.31
C THR A 80 -1.77 -8.26 -3.82
N ALA A 81 -1.99 -9.58 -3.88
CA ALA A 81 -3.26 -10.14 -4.31
C ALA A 81 -4.39 -9.78 -3.34
N GLN A 82 -4.16 -9.87 -2.04
CA GLN A 82 -5.15 -9.50 -1.03
C GLN A 82 -5.49 -8.02 -1.12
N LEU A 83 -4.47 -7.17 -1.27
CA LEU A 83 -4.67 -5.73 -1.38
C LEU A 83 -5.47 -5.38 -2.64
N ASN A 84 -5.16 -5.99 -3.77
CA ASN A 84 -5.89 -5.76 -5.01
C ASN A 84 -7.36 -6.18 -4.87
N GLU A 85 -7.62 -7.32 -4.25
CA GLU A 85 -8.99 -7.78 -4.01
C GLU A 85 -9.73 -6.83 -3.07
N LEU A 86 -9.07 -6.35 -2.03
CA LEU A 86 -9.64 -5.37 -1.11
C LEU A 86 -10.00 -4.08 -1.83
N LEU A 87 -9.13 -3.59 -2.70
CA LEU A 87 -9.41 -2.40 -3.50
C LEU A 87 -10.57 -2.61 -4.47
N ASN A 88 -10.67 -3.80 -5.05
CA ASN A 88 -11.79 -4.16 -5.92
C ASN A 88 -13.11 -4.18 -5.14
N GLN A 89 -13.13 -4.79 -3.96
CA GLN A 89 -14.31 -4.82 -3.10
C GLN A 89 -14.68 -3.42 -2.64
N LEU A 90 -13.69 -2.59 -2.30
CA LEU A 90 -13.92 -1.21 -1.90
C LEU A 90 -14.55 -0.40 -3.04
N ALA A 91 -14.08 -0.57 -4.26
CA ALA A 91 -14.63 0.12 -5.43
C ALA A 91 -16.08 -0.30 -5.69
N ALA A 92 -16.42 -1.54 -5.38
CA ALA A 92 -17.78 -2.06 -5.55
C ALA A 92 -18.71 -1.69 -4.39
N CYS A 93 -18.20 -1.17 -3.27
CA CYS A 93 -19.03 -0.80 -2.13
C CYS A 93 -19.94 0.36 -2.47
N THR A 94 -21.21 0.22 -2.12
CA THR A 94 -22.21 1.29 -2.22
C THR A 94 -22.76 1.59 -0.83
N THR A 95 -23.54 2.67 -0.70
CA THR A 95 -24.18 3.00 0.56
C THR A 95 -25.20 1.95 1.03
N ARG A 96 -25.57 1.00 0.17
CA ARG A 96 -26.58 -0.01 0.41
C ARG A 96 -26.07 -1.46 0.44
N GLY A 97 -24.91 -1.70 0.99
CA GLY A 97 -24.67 -3.05 1.46
C GLY A 97 -23.92 -4.00 0.55
N HIS A 98 -22.94 -3.56 -0.19
CA HIS A 98 -21.94 -4.51 -0.66
C HIS A 98 -21.17 -5.01 0.55
N ARG A 99 -21.17 -6.33 0.72
CA ARG A 99 -20.36 -6.94 1.76
C ARG A 99 -18.90 -6.84 1.38
N LEU A 100 -18.12 -6.25 2.27
CA LEU A 100 -16.69 -6.26 2.17
C LEU A 100 -16.18 -7.32 3.15
N HIS A 101 -15.47 -8.32 2.64
CA HIS A 101 -14.97 -9.39 3.46
C HIS A 101 -13.75 -10.02 2.80
N LEU A 102 -12.59 -9.88 3.46
CA LEU A 102 -11.34 -10.42 2.95
C LEU A 102 -10.45 -10.82 4.13
N LYS A 103 -9.96 -12.05 4.09
CA LYS A 103 -9.02 -12.52 5.10
C LYS A 103 -7.65 -11.90 4.87
N VAL A 104 -7.12 -11.25 5.90
CA VAL A 104 -5.76 -10.70 5.93
C VAL A 104 -5.14 -11.06 7.27
N GLY A 105 -4.03 -11.78 7.24
CA GLY A 105 -3.41 -12.25 8.47
C GLY A 105 -4.32 -13.20 9.23
N GLN A 106 -4.55 -12.93 10.50
CA GLN A 106 -5.38 -13.77 11.37
C GLN A 106 -6.82 -13.27 11.50
N GLY A 107 -7.15 -12.16 10.84
CA GLY A 107 -8.48 -11.58 10.91
C GLY A 107 -9.06 -11.32 9.54
N PHE A 108 -10.13 -10.56 9.52
CA PHE A 108 -10.84 -10.24 8.28
C PHE A 108 -11.04 -8.74 8.19
N VAL A 109 -10.77 -8.17 7.03
CA VAL A 109 -11.20 -6.82 6.72
C VAL A 109 -12.66 -6.91 6.33
N GLY A 110 -13.50 -6.15 7.01
CA GLY A 110 -14.92 -6.14 6.76
C GLY A 110 -15.47 -4.73 6.80
N ARG A 111 -16.78 -4.65 6.82
CA ARG A 111 -17.50 -3.38 6.87
C ARG A 111 -18.33 -3.31 8.14
N ASP A 112 -18.23 -2.19 8.83
CA ASP A 112 -19.08 -1.85 9.96
C ASP A 112 -19.71 -0.47 9.71
N GLY A 113 -20.93 -0.49 9.17
CA GLY A 113 -21.60 0.74 8.76
C GLY A 113 -20.82 1.48 7.68
N ALA A 114 -20.44 2.71 7.95
CA ALA A 114 -19.69 3.56 7.02
C ALA A 114 -18.18 3.37 7.10
N HIS A 115 -17.69 2.52 8.00
CA HIS A 115 -16.28 2.32 8.27
C HIS A 115 -15.82 0.91 7.90
N LEU A 116 -14.54 0.77 7.60
CA LEU A 116 -13.91 -0.55 7.55
C LEU A 116 -13.78 -1.10 8.98
N SER A 117 -13.70 -2.41 9.10
CA SER A 117 -13.47 -3.10 10.35
C SER A 117 -12.43 -4.20 10.18
N TYR A 118 -11.77 -4.53 11.29
CA TYR A 118 -10.84 -5.66 11.33
C TYR A 118 -11.01 -6.39 12.66
N PRO A 119 -12.12 -7.12 12.82
CA PRO A 119 -12.30 -7.95 14.00
C PRO A 119 -11.35 -9.15 13.94
N THR A 120 -10.74 -9.46 15.05
CA THR A 120 -9.85 -10.63 15.19
C THR A 120 -10.54 -11.74 15.96
#